data_4058cc861a81876952bca21cfaf967e0
#
_entry.id   4058cc861a81876952bca21cfaf967e0
#
_cell.length_a   1.000
_cell.length_b   1.000
_cell.length_c   1.000
_cell.angle_alpha   90.00
_cell.angle_beta   90.00
_cell.angle_gamma   90.00
#
_symmetry.space_group_name_H-M   'P 1'
#
loop_
_entity.id
_entity.type
_entity.pdbx_description
1 polymer ?
#
loop_
_entity_poly.entity_id
_entity_poly.type
_entity_poly.pdbx_seq_one_letter_code
_entity_poly.pdbx_strand_id
1 'polypeptide(L)'
;LVGSEMCIRDRNIAVVTTYLSDYIFPRVIQGIDKVLTENGYSILLKNTRNSRNMEAKCLEELLQKGIDGLIIEPSKSQIFCKHINLYQTLDEYRIPYVFIQGSYAQLAEKPHILLDDCLGGYLVTRYLISLGHHHIIGIFKADDTQGQQRHKGYVQALQEAGIAYDPDKVVWFYTEDRKTHPYEQMCHMAKMRCEHFFDSVVSYNDQIALEVIRALEDEGLKVPDDVSVTGYDDSYLASSGKVPLTTVAHPQEKLGEMAAELLLGLLKEGNIPESERQILVKPELVIRESCRSRKKEE
;
A
#
# COMPACT_ATOMS: atom_id res chain seq x y z
N LEU A 1 -13.91 -52.32 12.45
CA LEU A 1 -14.31 -51.23 11.56
C LEU A 1 -13.72 -49.94 12.15
N VAL A 2 -12.51 -49.59 11.76
CA VAL A 2 -11.89 -48.31 12.07
C VAL A 2 -12.44 -47.37 10.99
N GLY A 3 -13.40 -46.52 11.38
CA GLY A 3 -13.84 -45.43 10.56
C GLY A 3 -12.67 -44.45 10.41
N SER A 4 -12.21 -44.22 9.18
CA SER A 4 -11.40 -43.04 8.88
C SER A 4 -12.24 -41.83 9.24
N GLU A 5 -11.92 -41.15 10.34
CA GLU A 5 -12.35 -39.79 10.57
C GLU A 5 -11.81 -38.97 9.41
N MET A 6 -12.67 -38.79 8.44
CA MET A 6 -12.47 -37.77 7.41
C MET A 6 -12.50 -36.45 8.18
N CYS A 7 -11.33 -35.91 8.51
CA CYS A 7 -11.23 -34.56 9.06
C CYS A 7 -12.01 -33.66 8.09
N ILE A 8 -13.21 -33.29 8.48
CA ILE A 8 -13.98 -32.22 7.82
C ILE A 8 -13.16 -30.97 8.10
N ARG A 9 -12.25 -30.62 7.19
CA ARG A 9 -11.64 -29.32 7.20
C ARG A 9 -12.77 -28.31 7.00
N ASP A 10 -12.91 -27.40 7.91
CA ASP A 10 -14.00 -26.40 7.92
C ASP A 10 -13.94 -25.41 6.74
N ARG A 11 -12.98 -25.59 5.83
CA ARG A 11 -12.72 -24.73 4.65
C ARG A 11 -12.70 -23.26 5.01
N ASN A 12 -11.94 -22.91 6.04
CA ASN A 12 -11.80 -21.56 6.54
C ASN A 12 -10.45 -20.95 6.12
N ILE A 13 -10.51 -19.87 5.36
CA ILE A 13 -9.35 -19.07 5.02
C ILE A 13 -9.34 -17.80 5.89
N ALA A 14 -8.25 -17.55 6.58
CA ALA A 14 -8.09 -16.29 7.29
C ALA A 14 -7.65 -15.18 6.35
N VAL A 15 -8.25 -14.00 6.51
CA VAL A 15 -7.83 -12.77 5.84
C VAL A 15 -7.52 -11.75 6.91
N VAL A 16 -6.23 -11.38 7.01
CA VAL A 16 -5.72 -10.44 8.01
C VAL A 16 -5.29 -9.17 7.32
N THR A 17 -5.91 -8.04 7.66
CA THR A 17 -5.61 -6.73 7.09
C THR A 17 -5.18 -5.74 8.15
N THR A 18 -4.47 -4.70 7.76
CA THR A 18 -4.08 -3.63 8.68
C THR A 18 -5.25 -2.74 9.04
N TYR A 19 -6.20 -2.53 8.13
CA TYR A 19 -7.44 -1.77 8.35
C TYR A 19 -8.60 -2.40 7.60
N LEU A 20 -9.79 -2.44 8.21
CA LEU A 20 -11.01 -2.96 7.55
C LEU A 20 -11.77 -1.89 6.78
N SER A 21 -11.73 -0.65 7.27
CA SER A 21 -12.53 0.47 6.78
C SER A 21 -11.73 1.48 5.96
N ASP A 22 -10.43 1.27 5.77
CA ASP A 22 -9.65 2.11 4.88
C ASP A 22 -10.07 1.83 3.43
N TYR A 23 -10.17 2.86 2.67
CA TYR A 23 -10.83 3.01 1.37
C TYR A 23 -10.43 1.98 0.28
N ILE A 24 -9.29 1.31 0.39
CA ILE A 24 -8.86 0.27 -0.58
C ILE A 24 -9.26 -1.15 -0.15
N PHE A 25 -9.27 -1.44 1.16
CA PHE A 25 -9.46 -2.80 1.67
C PHE A 25 -10.81 -3.43 1.35
N PRO A 26 -11.95 -2.71 1.38
CA PRO A 26 -13.22 -3.31 1.00
C PRO A 26 -13.20 -3.97 -0.38
N ARG A 27 -12.53 -3.36 -1.36
CA ARG A 27 -12.41 -3.91 -2.72
C ARG A 27 -11.44 -5.10 -2.79
N VAL A 28 -10.33 -5.03 -2.06
CA VAL A 28 -9.40 -6.17 -1.96
C VAL A 28 -10.09 -7.37 -1.34
N ILE A 29 -10.83 -7.17 -0.24
CA ILE A 29 -11.60 -8.22 0.43
C ILE A 29 -12.69 -8.76 -0.49
N GLN A 30 -13.37 -7.91 -1.26
CA GLN A 30 -14.38 -8.33 -2.25
C GLN A 30 -13.77 -9.26 -3.30
N GLY A 31 -12.58 -8.95 -3.83
CA GLY A 31 -11.88 -9.82 -4.77
C GLY A 31 -11.51 -11.18 -4.16
N ILE A 32 -11.02 -11.17 -2.92
CA ILE A 32 -10.71 -12.39 -2.16
C ILE A 32 -11.98 -13.22 -1.94
N ASP A 33 -13.05 -12.60 -1.45
CA ASP A 33 -14.32 -13.26 -1.11
C ASP A 33 -14.94 -13.94 -2.32
N LYS A 34 -14.98 -13.25 -3.47
CA LYS A 34 -15.50 -13.77 -4.72
C LYS A 34 -14.85 -15.11 -5.07
N VAL A 35 -13.51 -15.16 -5.12
CA VAL A 35 -12.77 -16.36 -5.52
C VAL A 35 -12.91 -17.47 -4.47
N LEU A 36 -12.81 -17.15 -3.19
CA LEU A 36 -12.90 -18.14 -2.11
C LEU A 36 -14.29 -18.75 -2.02
N THR A 37 -15.36 -17.95 -2.09
CA THR A 37 -16.75 -18.40 -2.03
C THR A 37 -17.09 -19.31 -3.21
N GLU A 38 -16.67 -18.96 -4.44
CA GLU A 38 -16.83 -19.79 -5.63
C GLU A 38 -16.15 -21.17 -5.50
N ASN A 39 -15.09 -21.26 -4.67
CA ASN A 39 -14.37 -22.51 -4.39
C ASN A 39 -14.82 -23.20 -3.08
N GLY A 40 -15.87 -22.72 -2.42
CA GLY A 40 -16.48 -23.32 -1.23
C GLY A 40 -15.71 -23.10 0.06
N TYR A 41 -14.96 -21.99 0.16
CA TYR A 41 -14.27 -21.55 1.37
C TYR A 41 -15.00 -20.38 2.03
N SER A 42 -14.94 -20.32 3.36
CA SER A 42 -15.41 -19.21 4.17
C SER A 42 -14.24 -18.32 4.60
N ILE A 43 -14.49 -17.02 4.80
CA ILE A 43 -13.48 -16.07 5.26
C ILE A 43 -13.59 -15.83 6.76
N LEU A 44 -12.44 -15.91 7.45
CA LEU A 44 -12.25 -15.43 8.82
C LEU A 44 -11.48 -14.10 8.78
N LEU A 45 -12.20 -12.98 8.88
CA LEU A 45 -11.61 -11.65 8.76
C LEU A 45 -11.05 -11.16 10.09
N LYS A 46 -9.80 -10.67 10.10
CA LYS A 46 -9.10 -10.09 11.25
C LYS A 46 -8.49 -8.74 10.90
N ASN A 47 -8.40 -7.85 11.90
CA ASN A 47 -7.84 -6.52 11.75
C ASN A 47 -6.72 -6.29 12.76
N THR A 48 -5.53 -5.95 12.29
CA THR A 48 -4.37 -5.68 13.15
C THR A 48 -4.22 -4.21 13.55
N ARG A 49 -4.95 -3.30 12.91
CA ARG A 49 -4.77 -1.84 13.07
C ARG A 49 -3.32 -1.40 12.84
N ASN A 50 -2.63 -2.08 11.94
CA ASN A 50 -1.21 -1.93 11.66
C ASN A 50 -0.31 -2.07 12.90
N SER A 51 -0.69 -2.92 13.84
CA SER A 51 0.05 -3.21 15.08
C SER A 51 0.64 -4.62 15.04
N ARG A 52 1.97 -4.73 15.13
CA ARG A 52 2.68 -6.03 15.17
C ARG A 52 2.26 -6.91 16.34
N ASN A 53 1.91 -6.30 17.48
CA ASN A 53 1.41 -7.07 18.64
C ASN A 53 0.01 -7.63 18.38
N MET A 54 -0.85 -6.86 17.69
CA MET A 54 -2.16 -7.36 17.28
C MET A 54 -2.07 -8.41 16.19
N GLU A 55 -1.11 -8.28 15.27
CA GLU A 55 -0.84 -9.30 14.26
C GLU A 55 -0.42 -10.62 14.92
N ALA A 56 0.53 -10.59 15.84
CA ALA A 56 0.94 -11.76 16.59
C ALA A 56 -0.27 -12.44 17.30
N LYS A 57 -1.08 -11.65 17.99
CA LYS A 57 -2.29 -12.17 18.66
C LYS A 57 -3.29 -12.76 17.66
N CYS A 58 -3.49 -12.13 16.50
CA CYS A 58 -4.35 -12.67 15.44
C CYS A 58 -3.83 -14.01 14.94
N LEU A 59 -2.52 -14.14 14.69
CA LEU A 59 -1.91 -15.38 14.24
C LEU A 59 -2.04 -16.51 15.29
N GLU A 60 -1.80 -16.21 16.57
CA GLU A 60 -1.98 -17.18 17.68
C GLU A 60 -3.44 -17.69 17.73
N GLU A 61 -4.42 -16.78 17.65
CA GLU A 61 -5.84 -17.16 17.65
C GLU A 61 -6.23 -18.00 16.41
N LEU A 62 -5.67 -17.68 15.24
CA LEU A 62 -5.94 -18.40 14.00
C LEU A 62 -5.33 -19.81 13.99
N LEU A 63 -4.11 -19.95 14.52
CA LEU A 63 -3.47 -21.26 14.71
C LEU A 63 -4.30 -22.19 15.60
N GLN A 64 -4.90 -21.64 16.67
CA GLN A 64 -5.79 -22.40 17.57
C GLN A 64 -7.11 -22.80 16.91
N LYS A 65 -7.60 -22.02 15.94
CA LYS A 65 -8.86 -22.29 15.22
C LYS A 65 -8.73 -23.32 14.10
N GLY A 66 -7.49 -23.66 13.69
CA GLY A 66 -7.28 -24.64 12.62
C GLY A 66 -7.71 -24.15 11.24
N ILE A 67 -7.18 -22.98 10.80
CA ILE A 67 -7.42 -22.47 9.45
C ILE A 67 -6.74 -23.33 8.38
N ASP A 68 -7.28 -23.35 7.16
CA ASP A 68 -6.69 -24.05 6.02
C ASP A 68 -5.62 -23.23 5.30
N GLY A 69 -5.72 -21.90 5.37
CA GLY A 69 -4.77 -20.99 4.73
C GLY A 69 -4.95 -19.54 5.21
N LEU A 70 -4.02 -18.67 4.83
CA LEU A 70 -3.97 -17.28 5.28
C LEU A 70 -3.61 -16.35 4.14
N ILE A 71 -4.36 -15.25 3.99
CA ILE A 71 -3.97 -14.07 3.20
C ILE A 71 -3.72 -12.95 4.20
N ILE A 72 -2.55 -12.33 4.16
CA ILE A 72 -2.16 -11.36 5.18
C ILE A 72 -1.46 -10.14 4.61
N GLU A 73 -1.91 -8.96 5.03
CA GLU A 73 -1.13 -7.74 4.95
C GLU A 73 -0.32 -7.56 6.21
N PRO A 74 1.02 -7.57 6.13
CA PRO A 74 1.89 -7.52 7.30
C PRO A 74 1.89 -6.12 7.93
N SER A 75 1.79 -6.07 9.27
CA SER A 75 1.77 -4.81 10.01
C SER A 75 3.17 -4.21 10.12
N LYS A 76 3.30 -2.92 9.76
CA LYS A 76 4.58 -2.20 9.81
C LYS A 76 5.69 -2.99 9.10
N SER A 77 5.43 -3.38 7.85
CA SER A 77 6.22 -4.31 7.06
C SER A 77 7.70 -3.92 6.88
N GLN A 78 8.04 -2.63 7.02
CA GLN A 78 9.42 -2.15 6.99
C GLN A 78 10.18 -2.46 8.28
N ILE A 79 9.48 -2.72 9.38
CA ILE A 79 10.10 -2.97 10.68
C ILE A 79 10.28 -4.48 10.88
N PHE A 80 11.41 -4.86 11.51
CA PHE A 80 11.74 -6.26 11.83
C PHE A 80 10.56 -7.02 12.46
N CYS A 81 10.20 -8.17 11.88
CA CYS A 81 9.12 -9.03 12.39
C CYS A 81 9.57 -9.75 13.68
N LYS A 82 9.04 -9.32 14.82
CA LYS A 82 9.38 -9.92 16.13
C LYS A 82 8.73 -11.28 16.37
N HIS A 83 7.62 -11.56 15.69
CA HIS A 83 6.82 -12.78 15.83
C HIS A 83 7.01 -13.74 14.66
N ILE A 84 8.20 -13.77 14.10
CA ILE A 84 8.57 -14.64 12.98
C ILE A 84 8.33 -16.13 13.28
N ASN A 85 8.45 -16.52 14.56
CA ASN A 85 8.17 -17.87 15.02
C ASN A 85 6.73 -18.32 14.73
N LEU A 86 5.76 -17.42 14.69
CA LEU A 86 4.37 -17.77 14.34
C LEU A 86 4.23 -18.11 12.85
N TYR A 87 4.98 -17.45 11.98
CA TYR A 87 5.06 -17.83 10.56
C TYR A 87 5.79 -19.17 10.38
N GLN A 88 6.84 -19.43 11.16
CA GLN A 88 7.49 -20.74 11.19
C GLN A 88 6.53 -21.86 11.65
N THR A 89 5.69 -21.57 12.64
CA THR A 89 4.64 -22.52 13.07
C THR A 89 3.61 -22.79 11.97
N LEU A 90 3.22 -21.77 11.15
CA LEU A 90 2.39 -21.99 9.96
C LEU A 90 3.07 -22.94 8.97
N ASP A 91 4.39 -22.76 8.73
CA ASP A 91 5.18 -23.64 7.87
C ASP A 91 5.23 -25.09 8.41
N GLU A 92 5.47 -25.26 9.72
CA GLU A 92 5.50 -26.56 10.39
C GLU A 92 4.16 -27.30 10.28
N TYR A 93 3.05 -26.59 10.42
CA TYR A 93 1.70 -27.14 10.27
C TYR A 93 1.24 -27.25 8.82
N ARG A 94 2.09 -26.84 7.86
CA ARG A 94 1.80 -26.81 6.42
C ARG A 94 0.54 -26.02 6.10
N ILE A 95 0.34 -24.90 6.79
CA ILE A 95 -0.72 -23.94 6.50
C ILE A 95 -0.15 -22.91 5.50
N PRO A 96 -0.57 -22.92 4.23
CA PRO A 96 -0.05 -21.98 3.25
C PRO A 96 -0.53 -20.56 3.55
N TYR A 97 0.34 -19.60 3.26
CA TYR A 97 0.00 -18.19 3.40
C TYR A 97 0.57 -17.34 2.27
N VAL A 98 -0.15 -16.26 1.96
CA VAL A 98 0.18 -15.30 0.90
C VAL A 98 0.21 -13.91 1.50
N PHE A 99 1.32 -13.20 1.31
CA PHE A 99 1.42 -11.78 1.64
C PHE A 99 0.78 -10.92 0.55
N ILE A 100 0.09 -9.87 0.95
CA ILE A 100 -0.46 -8.84 0.06
C ILE A 100 0.00 -7.46 0.50
N GLN A 101 0.10 -6.52 -0.43
CA GLN A 101 0.45 -5.10 -0.21
C GLN A 101 1.88 -4.87 0.30
N GLY A 102 2.46 -5.76 1.05
CA GLY A 102 3.79 -5.71 1.60
C GLY A 102 4.29 -7.09 2.03
N SER A 103 5.56 -7.21 2.35
CA SER A 103 6.15 -8.42 2.93
C SER A 103 7.23 -8.03 3.93
N TYR A 104 7.50 -8.90 4.90
CA TYR A 104 8.66 -8.72 5.77
C TYR A 104 9.94 -9.14 5.05
N ALA A 105 11.02 -8.36 5.19
CA ALA A 105 12.32 -8.69 4.60
C ALA A 105 12.83 -10.10 5.01
N GLN A 106 12.50 -10.54 6.23
CA GLN A 106 12.85 -11.88 6.72
C GLN A 106 12.08 -13.03 6.06
N LEU A 107 11.01 -12.72 5.33
CA LEU A 107 10.08 -13.66 4.68
C LEU A 107 9.90 -13.32 3.19
N ALA A 108 10.88 -12.66 2.59
CA ALA A 108 10.81 -12.17 1.22
C ALA A 108 10.65 -13.30 0.17
N GLU A 109 11.10 -14.53 0.50
CA GLU A 109 10.95 -15.71 -0.35
C GLU A 109 9.54 -16.34 -0.29
N LYS A 110 8.69 -15.90 0.65
CA LYS A 110 7.34 -16.44 0.79
C LYS A 110 6.39 -15.92 -0.31
N PRO A 111 5.32 -16.67 -0.59
CA PRO A 111 4.34 -16.26 -1.59
C PRO A 111 3.79 -14.86 -1.30
N HIS A 112 3.80 -14.02 -2.33
CA HIS A 112 3.29 -12.65 -2.19
C HIS A 112 2.76 -12.08 -3.51
N ILE A 113 1.82 -11.14 -3.38
CA ILE A 113 1.34 -10.30 -4.46
C ILE A 113 1.48 -8.85 -4.03
N LEU A 114 2.41 -8.16 -4.65
CA LEU A 114 2.75 -6.77 -4.37
C LEU A 114 2.52 -5.89 -5.58
N LEU A 115 2.29 -4.61 -5.36
CA LEU A 115 2.37 -3.60 -6.40
C LEU A 115 3.83 -3.16 -6.54
N ASP A 116 4.27 -2.82 -7.75
CA ASP A 116 5.58 -2.18 -7.96
C ASP A 116 5.53 -0.71 -7.49
N ASP A 117 5.59 -0.54 -6.17
CA ASP A 117 5.54 0.76 -5.53
C ASP A 117 6.73 1.66 -5.91
N CYS A 118 7.88 1.07 -6.25
CA CYS A 118 9.03 1.82 -6.74
C CYS A 118 8.72 2.43 -8.11
N LEU A 119 8.20 1.64 -9.03
CA LEU A 119 7.75 2.13 -10.33
C LEU A 119 6.62 3.16 -10.18
N GLY A 120 5.66 2.93 -9.27
CA GLY A 120 4.58 3.88 -9.02
C GLY A 120 5.07 5.24 -8.53
N GLY A 121 5.96 5.27 -7.54
CA GLY A 121 6.60 6.49 -7.06
C GLY A 121 7.42 7.20 -8.14
N TYR A 122 8.09 6.43 -8.98
CA TYR A 122 8.81 6.94 -10.15
C TYR A 122 7.87 7.60 -11.18
N LEU A 123 6.80 6.91 -11.56
CA LEU A 123 5.85 7.39 -12.58
C LEU A 123 5.21 8.73 -12.20
N VAL A 124 4.72 8.85 -10.96
CA VAL A 124 4.07 10.06 -10.50
C VAL A 124 5.04 11.24 -10.37
N THR A 125 6.26 10.99 -9.95
CA THR A 125 7.31 12.02 -9.86
C THR A 125 7.79 12.46 -11.24
N ARG A 126 8.05 11.51 -12.15
CA ARG A 126 8.38 11.80 -13.55
C ARG A 126 7.31 12.60 -14.24
N TYR A 127 6.04 12.34 -13.95
CA TYR A 127 4.95 13.13 -14.50
C TYR A 127 5.02 14.59 -14.07
N LEU A 128 5.21 14.89 -12.79
CA LEU A 128 5.40 16.26 -12.30
C LEU A 128 6.59 16.94 -12.96
N ILE A 129 7.73 16.24 -13.05
CA ILE A 129 8.93 16.75 -13.74
C ILE A 129 8.62 17.05 -15.21
N SER A 130 7.86 16.20 -15.88
CA SER A 130 7.45 16.40 -17.29
C SER A 130 6.58 17.65 -17.49
N LEU A 131 5.86 18.07 -16.45
CA LEU A 131 5.09 19.32 -16.40
C LEU A 131 5.93 20.56 -16.08
N GLY A 132 7.23 20.40 -15.84
CA GLY A 132 8.17 21.48 -15.51
C GLY A 132 8.30 21.78 -14.03
N HIS A 133 7.88 20.86 -13.15
CA HIS A 133 8.12 20.99 -11.70
C HIS A 133 9.55 20.58 -11.34
N HIS A 134 10.23 21.38 -10.50
CA HIS A 134 11.60 21.15 -10.04
C HIS A 134 11.76 21.23 -8.53
N HIS A 135 10.74 21.70 -7.83
CA HIS A 135 10.74 21.87 -6.37
C HIS A 135 9.63 20.99 -5.76
N ILE A 136 9.90 19.69 -5.72
CA ILE A 136 8.90 18.66 -5.40
C ILE A 136 9.06 18.22 -3.95
N ILE A 137 8.02 18.36 -3.14
CA ILE A 137 7.95 17.75 -1.81
C ILE A 137 7.51 16.30 -1.94
N GLY A 138 8.12 15.41 -1.17
CA GLY A 138 7.69 14.03 -1.02
C GLY A 138 7.14 13.76 0.38
N ILE A 139 5.98 13.13 0.51
CA ILE A 139 5.40 12.72 1.80
C ILE A 139 5.22 11.22 1.79
N PHE A 140 5.95 10.51 2.66
CA PHE A 140 6.02 9.05 2.64
C PHE A 140 5.84 8.46 4.03
N LYS A 141 5.35 7.23 4.08
CA LYS A 141 5.17 6.47 5.30
C LYS A 141 6.43 5.68 5.64
N ALA A 142 6.91 5.83 6.87
CA ALA A 142 8.21 5.30 7.28
C ALA A 142 8.17 3.84 7.72
N ASP A 143 7.04 3.34 8.20
CA ASP A 143 6.92 2.04 8.85
C ASP A 143 6.31 0.93 7.98
N ASP A 144 6.11 1.17 6.67
CA ASP A 144 5.76 0.13 5.70
C ASP A 144 6.69 0.10 4.48
N THR A 145 6.71 -1.04 3.80
CA THR A 145 7.54 -1.25 2.61
C THR A 145 7.07 -0.41 1.43
N GLN A 146 5.77 -0.15 1.30
CA GLN A 146 5.21 0.68 0.24
C GLN A 146 5.78 2.10 0.29
N GLY A 147 5.79 2.73 1.47
CA GLY A 147 6.32 4.09 1.61
C GLY A 147 7.79 4.19 1.26
N GLN A 148 8.60 3.21 1.66
CA GLN A 148 10.02 3.14 1.31
C GLN A 148 10.24 2.95 -0.20
N GLN A 149 9.45 2.08 -0.83
CA GLN A 149 9.57 1.85 -2.28
C GLN A 149 9.08 3.05 -3.09
N ARG A 150 7.97 3.69 -2.71
CA ARG A 150 7.48 4.93 -3.36
C ARG A 150 8.52 6.05 -3.25
N HIS A 151 9.14 6.21 -2.08
CA HIS A 151 10.25 7.15 -1.90
C HIS A 151 11.46 6.80 -2.80
N LYS A 152 11.82 5.53 -2.90
CA LYS A 152 12.91 5.10 -3.80
C LYS A 152 12.63 5.50 -5.25
N GLY A 153 11.41 5.30 -5.73
CA GLY A 153 10.99 5.72 -7.06
C GLY A 153 11.01 7.24 -7.25
N TYR A 154 10.57 7.99 -6.24
CA TYR A 154 10.69 9.45 -6.21
C TYR A 154 12.14 9.92 -6.36
N VAL A 155 13.06 9.37 -5.55
CA VAL A 155 14.49 9.70 -5.64
C VAL A 155 15.08 9.36 -7.00
N GLN A 156 14.73 8.19 -7.56
CA GLN A 156 15.20 7.78 -8.88
C GLN A 156 14.76 8.77 -9.95
N ALA A 157 13.49 9.20 -9.94
CA ALA A 157 12.98 10.16 -10.92
C ALA A 157 13.67 11.53 -10.83
N LEU A 158 13.97 12.01 -9.61
CA LEU A 158 14.74 13.25 -9.41
C LEU A 158 16.16 13.12 -9.96
N GLN A 159 16.85 12.02 -9.65
CA GLN A 159 18.23 11.78 -10.10
C GLN A 159 18.33 11.72 -11.63
N GLU A 160 17.43 11.00 -12.29
CA GLU A 160 17.41 10.90 -13.75
C GLU A 160 17.13 12.25 -14.44
N ALA A 161 16.40 13.15 -13.76
CA ALA A 161 16.14 14.50 -14.25
C ALA A 161 17.23 15.52 -13.87
N GLY A 162 18.29 15.11 -13.16
CA GLY A 162 19.34 16.01 -12.68
C GLY A 162 18.89 16.96 -11.57
N ILE A 163 17.78 16.65 -10.87
CA ILE A 163 17.29 17.43 -9.73
C ILE A 163 17.95 16.88 -8.47
N ALA A 164 18.63 17.77 -7.72
CA ALA A 164 19.28 17.37 -6.48
C ALA A 164 18.25 16.91 -5.43
N TYR A 165 18.52 15.76 -4.81
CA TYR A 165 17.73 15.29 -3.67
C TYR A 165 17.98 16.19 -2.47
N ASP A 166 16.89 16.65 -1.86
CA ASP A 166 16.90 17.51 -0.68
C ASP A 166 16.09 16.83 0.44
N PRO A 167 16.74 16.36 1.51
CA PRO A 167 16.03 15.69 2.60
C PRO A 167 15.04 16.61 3.32
N ASP A 168 15.23 17.93 3.30
CA ASP A 168 14.31 18.89 3.92
C ASP A 168 12.98 19.02 3.16
N LYS A 169 12.93 18.50 1.92
CA LYS A 169 11.71 18.37 1.11
C LYS A 169 11.02 17.03 1.28
N VAL A 170 11.44 16.18 2.22
CA VAL A 170 10.84 14.86 2.44
C VAL A 170 10.26 14.78 3.84
N VAL A 171 8.94 14.60 3.90
CA VAL A 171 8.19 14.39 5.13
C VAL A 171 7.96 12.90 5.35
N TRP A 172 8.45 12.39 6.47
CA TRP A 172 8.19 11.02 6.89
C TRP A 172 7.17 11.00 8.03
N PHE A 173 6.13 10.18 7.86
CA PHE A 173 5.14 9.95 8.91
C PHE A 173 5.04 8.47 9.27
N TYR A 174 4.46 8.19 10.43
CA TYR A 174 4.25 6.85 10.97
C TYR A 174 2.75 6.54 11.07
N THR A 175 2.45 5.28 11.32
CA THR A 175 1.06 4.83 11.55
C THR A 175 0.34 5.65 12.62
N GLU A 176 1.05 6.02 13.70
CA GLU A 176 0.50 6.70 14.87
C GLU A 176 0.10 8.14 14.59
N ASP A 177 0.88 8.85 13.76
CA ASP A 177 0.71 10.29 13.50
C ASP A 177 0.15 10.60 12.09
N ARG A 178 -0.27 9.56 11.35
CA ARG A 178 -0.74 9.69 9.95
C ARG A 178 -1.88 10.69 9.74
N LYS A 179 -2.67 10.98 10.79
CA LYS A 179 -3.82 11.88 10.70
C LYS A 179 -3.48 13.34 10.96
N THR A 180 -2.34 13.61 11.56
CA THR A 180 -1.96 14.96 12.01
C THR A 180 -0.66 15.42 11.37
N HIS A 181 0.38 14.62 11.44
CA HIS A 181 1.73 15.02 11.04
C HIS A 181 1.84 15.49 9.57
N PRO A 182 1.30 14.78 8.56
CA PRO A 182 1.37 15.25 7.17
C PRO A 182 0.71 16.61 6.97
N TYR A 183 -0.45 16.84 7.57
CA TYR A 183 -1.17 18.11 7.53
C TYR A 183 -0.38 19.23 8.21
N GLU A 184 0.08 19.02 9.45
CA GLU A 184 0.83 20.01 10.24
C GLU A 184 2.15 20.40 9.55
N GLN A 185 2.88 19.42 9.01
CA GLN A 185 4.12 19.69 8.27
C GLN A 185 3.84 20.46 6.98
N MET A 186 2.75 20.13 6.26
CA MET A 186 2.41 20.86 5.04
C MET A 186 2.01 22.30 5.32
N CYS A 187 1.23 22.57 6.40
CA CYS A 187 0.94 23.94 6.84
C CYS A 187 2.23 24.70 7.18
N HIS A 188 3.16 24.06 7.90
CA HIS A 188 4.46 24.68 8.23
C HIS A 188 5.25 25.03 6.96
N MET A 189 5.40 24.09 6.03
CA MET A 189 6.11 24.32 4.78
C MET A 189 5.44 25.40 3.92
N ALA A 190 4.12 25.46 3.89
CA ALA A 190 3.37 26.48 3.16
C ALA A 190 3.64 27.89 3.71
N LYS A 191 3.69 28.06 5.03
CA LYS A 191 4.07 29.33 5.70
C LYS A 191 5.49 29.77 5.35
N MET A 192 6.42 28.82 5.29
CA MET A 192 7.84 29.07 4.99
C MET A 192 8.14 29.08 3.49
N ARG A 193 7.13 29.08 2.61
CA ARG A 193 7.30 28.95 1.15
C ARG A 193 8.16 30.06 0.53
N CYS A 194 8.20 31.24 1.13
CA CYS A 194 9.07 32.33 0.69
C CYS A 194 10.57 32.00 0.89
N GLU A 195 10.90 31.18 1.89
CA GLU A 195 12.27 30.76 2.23
C GLU A 195 12.60 29.40 1.57
N HIS A 196 11.62 28.50 1.50
CA HIS A 196 11.75 27.14 0.97
C HIS A 196 10.72 26.88 -0.10
N PHE A 197 10.96 27.44 -1.30
CA PHE A 197 10.00 27.32 -2.41
C PHE A 197 9.75 25.87 -2.84
N PHE A 198 8.47 25.55 -3.00
CA PHE A 198 8.00 24.30 -3.64
C PHE A 198 6.84 24.61 -4.58
N ASP A 199 6.66 23.78 -5.58
CA ASP A 199 5.65 23.91 -6.63
C ASP A 199 4.77 22.67 -6.82
N SER A 200 5.16 21.57 -6.18
CA SER A 200 4.39 20.32 -6.26
C SER A 200 4.65 19.39 -5.06
N VAL A 201 3.72 18.46 -4.86
CA VAL A 201 3.77 17.46 -3.77
C VAL A 201 3.44 16.08 -4.32
N VAL A 202 4.32 15.11 -4.06
CA VAL A 202 4.08 13.68 -4.20
C VAL A 202 3.59 13.16 -2.85
N SER A 203 2.33 12.75 -2.78
CA SER A 203 1.75 12.22 -1.54
C SER A 203 1.81 10.70 -1.51
N TYR A 204 1.99 10.14 -0.30
CA TYR A 204 2.01 8.70 -0.08
C TYR A 204 0.80 8.00 -0.71
N ASN A 205 -0.39 8.55 -0.50
CA ASN A 205 -1.63 8.03 -1.09
C ASN A 205 -2.70 9.13 -1.23
N ASP A 206 -3.87 8.78 -1.78
CA ASP A 206 -4.96 9.73 -2.01
C ASP A 206 -5.48 10.37 -0.72
N GLN A 207 -5.51 9.60 0.39
CA GLN A 207 -5.94 10.13 1.69
C GLN A 207 -4.98 11.22 2.18
N ILE A 208 -3.67 10.99 2.07
CA ILE A 208 -2.65 11.99 2.42
C ILE A 208 -2.69 13.17 1.44
N ALA A 209 -2.96 12.93 0.15
CA ALA A 209 -3.11 14.01 -0.83
C ALA A 209 -4.24 14.97 -0.46
N LEU A 210 -5.38 14.46 0.03
CA LEU A 210 -6.48 15.31 0.50
C LEU A 210 -6.11 16.13 1.74
N GLU A 211 -5.35 15.56 2.69
CA GLU A 211 -4.84 16.31 3.84
C GLU A 211 -3.85 17.40 3.41
N VAL A 212 -3.01 17.12 2.41
CA VAL A 212 -2.11 18.11 1.77
C VAL A 212 -2.90 19.24 1.14
N ILE A 213 -3.92 18.93 0.33
CA ILE A 213 -4.78 19.95 -0.31
C ILE A 213 -5.44 20.83 0.75
N ARG A 214 -6.00 20.21 1.80
CA ARG A 214 -6.60 20.97 2.90
C ARG A 214 -5.60 21.91 3.58
N ALA A 215 -4.39 21.42 3.87
CA ALA A 215 -3.35 22.24 4.48
C ALA A 215 -2.94 23.42 3.58
N LEU A 216 -2.82 23.20 2.28
CA LEU A 216 -2.52 24.26 1.30
C LEU A 216 -3.65 25.29 1.22
N GLU A 217 -4.92 24.84 1.15
CA GLU A 217 -6.10 25.74 1.12
C GLU A 217 -6.20 26.57 2.40
N ASP A 218 -5.94 25.99 3.58
CA ASP A 218 -5.94 26.69 4.88
C ASP A 218 -4.84 27.80 4.94
N GLU A 219 -3.75 27.63 4.21
CA GLU A 219 -2.67 28.62 4.06
C GLU A 219 -2.84 29.51 2.80
N GLY A 220 -4.01 29.46 2.16
CA GLY A 220 -4.37 30.35 1.04
C GLY A 220 -3.79 29.95 -0.32
N LEU A 221 -3.22 28.75 -0.44
CA LEU A 221 -2.67 28.23 -1.70
C LEU A 221 -3.71 27.36 -2.43
N LYS A 222 -3.76 27.48 -3.75
CA LYS A 222 -4.71 26.77 -4.61
C LYS A 222 -4.07 25.58 -5.31
N VAL A 223 -4.79 24.48 -5.36
CA VAL A 223 -4.45 23.30 -6.16
C VAL A 223 -5.36 23.24 -7.38
N PRO A 224 -4.82 23.13 -8.60
CA PRO A 224 -3.40 23.02 -8.99
C PRO A 224 -2.70 24.37 -9.26
N ASP A 225 -3.37 25.51 -9.10
CA ASP A 225 -2.89 26.80 -9.59
C ASP A 225 -1.54 27.22 -8.97
N ASP A 226 -1.39 27.11 -7.64
CA ASP A 226 -0.18 27.44 -6.92
C ASP A 226 0.72 26.23 -6.67
N VAL A 227 0.13 25.06 -6.42
CA VAL A 227 0.83 23.82 -6.10
C VAL A 227 0.12 22.64 -6.77
N SER A 228 0.84 21.82 -7.52
CA SER A 228 0.34 20.56 -8.05
C SER A 228 0.45 19.47 -6.96
N VAL A 229 -0.58 18.61 -6.83
CA VAL A 229 -0.61 17.53 -5.84
C VAL A 229 -0.94 16.22 -6.51
N THR A 230 -0.19 15.17 -6.18
CA THR A 230 -0.48 13.81 -6.67
C THR A 230 -0.81 12.88 -5.52
N GLY A 231 -1.68 11.91 -5.79
CA GLY A 231 -2.04 10.82 -4.89
C GLY A 231 -1.45 9.48 -5.30
N TYR A 232 -1.96 8.42 -4.69
CA TYR A 232 -1.68 7.02 -4.99
C TYR A 232 -2.89 6.19 -4.56
N ASP A 233 -3.14 5.04 -5.21
CA ASP A 233 -4.17 4.04 -5.00
C ASP A 233 -5.39 4.14 -5.94
N ASP A 234 -5.63 5.26 -6.61
CA ASP A 234 -6.82 5.52 -7.44
C ASP A 234 -8.12 5.09 -6.75
N SER A 235 -8.24 5.51 -5.51
CA SER A 235 -9.41 5.25 -4.69
C SER A 235 -10.61 6.11 -5.10
N TYR A 236 -11.79 5.84 -4.54
CA TYR A 236 -12.95 6.72 -4.75
C TYR A 236 -12.68 8.16 -4.30
N LEU A 237 -11.75 8.37 -3.37
CA LEU A 237 -11.33 9.70 -2.91
C LEU A 237 -10.67 10.50 -4.01
N ALA A 238 -9.92 9.85 -4.91
CA ALA A 238 -9.25 10.53 -6.02
C ALA A 238 -10.20 11.19 -7.00
N SER A 239 -11.41 10.68 -7.17
CA SER A 239 -12.41 11.20 -8.09
C SER A 239 -13.54 12.01 -7.42
N SER A 240 -13.71 11.86 -6.10
CA SER A 240 -14.86 12.44 -5.36
C SER A 240 -14.56 13.83 -4.77
N GLY A 241 -13.30 14.26 -4.77
CA GLY A 241 -12.87 15.54 -4.23
C GLY A 241 -13.24 16.72 -5.11
N LYS A 242 -13.15 17.93 -4.56
CA LYS A 242 -13.34 19.20 -5.30
C LYS A 242 -12.35 19.35 -6.46
N VAL A 243 -11.15 18.80 -6.29
CA VAL A 243 -10.09 18.71 -7.30
C VAL A 243 -9.78 17.22 -7.51
N PRO A 244 -10.17 16.62 -8.65
CA PRO A 244 -9.84 15.24 -8.96
C PRO A 244 -8.33 15.00 -9.01
N LEU A 245 -7.85 13.97 -8.28
CA LEU A 245 -6.43 13.71 -8.10
C LEU A 245 -5.82 12.95 -9.28
N THR A 246 -4.72 13.46 -9.80
CA THR A 246 -3.74 12.65 -10.52
C THR A 246 -3.11 11.67 -9.54
N THR A 247 -3.15 10.38 -9.85
CA THR A 247 -2.83 9.31 -8.91
C THR A 247 -2.24 8.10 -9.63
N VAL A 248 -1.78 7.13 -8.87
CA VAL A 248 -1.32 5.83 -9.40
C VAL A 248 -2.40 4.78 -9.14
N ALA A 249 -2.82 4.07 -10.18
CA ALA A 249 -3.84 3.04 -10.06
C ALA A 249 -3.32 1.83 -9.28
N HIS A 250 -4.11 1.41 -8.31
CA HIS A 250 -3.95 0.17 -7.57
C HIS A 250 -5.11 -0.76 -7.92
N PRO A 251 -4.86 -1.90 -8.57
CA PRO A 251 -5.92 -2.81 -9.02
C PRO A 251 -6.48 -3.63 -7.85
N GLN A 252 -7.18 -2.99 -6.93
CA GLN A 252 -7.56 -3.47 -5.60
C GLN A 252 -8.30 -4.82 -5.65
N GLU A 253 -9.39 -4.92 -6.41
CA GLU A 253 -10.19 -6.14 -6.53
C GLU A 253 -9.38 -7.26 -7.20
N LYS A 254 -8.69 -6.92 -8.30
CA LYS A 254 -7.86 -7.88 -9.02
C LYS A 254 -6.71 -8.44 -8.18
N LEU A 255 -6.09 -7.59 -7.34
CA LEU A 255 -5.05 -8.03 -6.41
C LEU A 255 -5.60 -9.01 -5.37
N GLY A 256 -6.83 -8.77 -4.88
CA GLY A 256 -7.53 -9.70 -4.00
C GLY A 256 -7.84 -11.04 -4.68
N GLU A 257 -8.35 -11.01 -5.93
CA GLU A 257 -8.59 -12.22 -6.73
C GLU A 257 -7.30 -13.05 -6.90
N MET A 258 -6.21 -12.39 -7.33
CA MET A 258 -4.92 -13.05 -7.54
C MET A 258 -4.37 -13.68 -6.24
N ALA A 259 -4.54 -13.01 -5.09
CA ALA A 259 -4.09 -13.53 -3.80
C ALA A 259 -4.86 -14.81 -3.42
N ALA A 260 -6.17 -14.82 -3.64
CA ALA A 260 -7.00 -15.98 -3.37
C ALA A 260 -6.70 -17.13 -4.36
N GLU A 261 -6.52 -16.84 -5.65
CA GLU A 261 -6.13 -17.83 -6.68
C GLU A 261 -4.77 -18.47 -6.33
N LEU A 262 -3.77 -17.66 -5.94
CA LEU A 262 -2.45 -18.17 -5.54
C LEU A 262 -2.56 -19.05 -4.29
N LEU A 263 -3.32 -18.64 -3.27
CA LEU A 263 -3.52 -19.44 -2.07
C LEU A 263 -4.22 -20.78 -2.38
N LEU A 264 -5.25 -20.76 -3.23
CA LEU A 264 -5.94 -21.99 -3.66
C LEU A 264 -5.02 -22.91 -4.45
N GLY A 265 -4.14 -22.38 -5.29
CA GLY A 265 -3.10 -23.15 -5.97
C GLY A 265 -2.17 -23.85 -4.97
N LEU A 266 -1.69 -23.13 -3.96
CA LEU A 266 -0.84 -23.70 -2.89
C LEU A 266 -1.56 -24.79 -2.09
N LEU A 267 -2.87 -24.64 -1.84
CA LEU A 267 -3.68 -25.65 -1.15
C LEU A 267 -3.87 -26.94 -1.98
N LYS A 268 -3.99 -26.82 -3.31
CA LYS A 268 -4.25 -27.95 -4.22
C LYS A 268 -2.96 -28.69 -4.61
N GLU A 269 -1.93 -27.94 -4.97
CA GLU A 269 -0.71 -28.46 -5.60
C GLU A 269 0.44 -28.64 -4.63
N GLY A 270 0.37 -28.00 -3.45
CA GLY A 270 1.37 -28.06 -2.38
C GLY A 270 2.70 -27.36 -2.71
N ASN A 271 3.08 -27.24 -3.99
CA ASN A 271 4.30 -26.56 -4.43
C ASN A 271 4.10 -25.91 -5.80
N ILE A 272 4.10 -24.59 -5.83
CA ILE A 272 4.05 -23.77 -7.04
C ILE A 272 5.47 -23.24 -7.33
N PRO A 273 5.91 -23.12 -8.58
CA PRO A 273 7.21 -22.53 -8.94
C PRO A 273 7.41 -21.15 -8.32
N GLU A 274 8.63 -20.80 -7.96
CA GLU A 274 8.95 -19.51 -7.31
C GLU A 274 8.50 -18.31 -8.14
N SER A 275 8.67 -18.38 -9.46
CA SER A 275 8.25 -17.35 -10.41
C SER A 275 6.73 -17.09 -10.42
N GLU A 276 5.93 -18.04 -9.95
CA GLU A 276 4.49 -17.94 -9.86
C GLU A 276 4.00 -17.61 -8.44
N ARG A 277 4.92 -17.65 -7.45
CA ARG A 277 4.61 -17.34 -6.04
C ARG A 277 4.89 -15.88 -5.67
N GLN A 278 5.77 -15.21 -6.42
CA GLN A 278 6.20 -13.84 -6.15
C GLN A 278 5.75 -12.95 -7.32
N ILE A 279 4.60 -12.35 -7.16
CA ILE A 279 3.96 -11.58 -8.22
C ILE A 279 4.10 -10.08 -7.92
N LEU A 280 4.72 -9.36 -8.86
CA LEU A 280 4.83 -7.92 -8.83
C LEU A 280 3.89 -7.32 -9.88
N VAL A 281 2.83 -6.67 -9.44
CA VAL A 281 1.82 -6.05 -10.30
C VAL A 281 2.30 -4.67 -10.74
N LYS A 282 2.25 -4.41 -12.04
CA LYS A 282 2.68 -3.13 -12.60
C LYS A 282 1.62 -2.05 -12.36
N PRO A 283 1.99 -0.90 -11.77
CA PRO A 283 1.08 0.23 -11.58
C PRO A 283 0.89 1.03 -12.88
N GLU A 284 -0.20 1.79 -12.94
CA GLU A 284 -0.51 2.72 -14.03
C GLU A 284 -0.77 4.12 -13.48
N LEU A 285 -0.32 5.15 -14.20
CA LEU A 285 -0.60 6.54 -13.85
C LEU A 285 -1.98 6.96 -14.40
N VAL A 286 -2.80 7.53 -13.53
CA VAL A 286 -4.11 8.10 -13.87
C VAL A 286 -4.04 9.61 -13.74
N ILE A 287 -4.09 10.31 -14.87
CA ILE A 287 -3.98 11.77 -14.93
C ILE A 287 -5.37 12.40 -14.76
N ARG A 288 -5.46 13.39 -13.84
CA ARG A 288 -6.64 14.20 -13.58
C ARG A 288 -6.26 15.68 -13.41
N GLU A 289 -7.04 16.44 -12.63
CA GLU A 289 -7.01 17.91 -12.61
C GLU A 289 -6.09 18.49 -11.52
N SER A 290 -5.52 17.69 -10.61
CA SER A 290 -4.72 18.19 -9.49
C SER A 290 -3.30 18.62 -9.83
N CYS A 291 -2.92 18.57 -11.11
CA CYS A 291 -1.61 18.97 -11.61
C CYS A 291 -1.72 19.95 -12.78
N ARG A 292 -0.85 20.95 -12.79
CA ARG A 292 -0.78 21.98 -13.85
C ARG A 292 0.62 22.11 -14.40
N SER A 293 0.74 22.33 -15.73
CA SER A 293 2.03 22.61 -16.37
C SER A 293 2.64 23.94 -15.88
N ARG A 294 3.93 23.90 -15.59
CA ARG A 294 4.78 25.08 -15.31
C ARG A 294 5.67 25.45 -16.50
N LYS A 295 5.60 24.70 -17.59
CA LYS A 295 6.29 25.09 -18.82
C LYS A 295 5.70 26.39 -19.33
N LYS A 296 6.58 27.33 -19.70
CA LYS A 296 6.12 28.51 -20.44
C LYS A 296 5.58 28.06 -21.77
N GLU A 297 4.39 28.52 -22.14
CA GLU A 297 3.93 28.41 -23.53
C GLU A 297 4.93 29.21 -24.39
N GLU A 298 5.60 28.51 -25.31
CA GLU A 298 6.49 29.13 -26.31
C GLU A 298 5.67 29.87 -27.36
#